data_26b8b7bb08fc48d22e27f7d64b2f3fbe
#
_entry.id   26b8b7bb08fc48d22e27f7d64b2f3fbe
#
_cell.length_a   1.000
_cell.length_b   1.000
_cell.length_c   1.000
_cell.angle_alpha   90.00
_cell.angle_beta   90.00
_cell.angle_gamma   90.00
#
_symmetry.space_group_name_H-M   'P 1'
#
loop_
_entity.id
_entity.type
_entity.pdbx_description
1 polymer ?
#
loop_
_entity_poly.entity_id
_entity_poly.type
_entity_poly.pdbx_seq_one_letter_code
_entity_poly.pdbx_strand_id
1 'polypeptide(L)'
;KHISIKLFLLSEQINVMADRRKIQQVLYNLLDNAIKFSENDSSITVEVTTKNDKIFVSVKDHGIGISRKEINKIWERFYKTDLSRGKDKKGTGLGLSIVKEIIQAHDEHINVISTEGVGTEFIFSLSKA
;
A
#
# COMPACT_ATOMS: atom_id res chain seq x y z
N LYS A 1 13.96 4.83 -12.45
CA LYS A 1 12.62 4.61 -13.04
C LYS A 1 11.88 5.91 -13.20
N HIS A 2 11.19 6.06 -14.31
CA HIS A 2 10.26 7.15 -14.51
C HIS A 2 8.86 6.71 -14.14
N ILE A 3 8.41 7.08 -12.95
CA ILE A 3 7.09 6.73 -12.44
C ILE A 3 6.34 8.02 -12.12
N SER A 4 5.15 8.16 -12.68
CA SER A 4 4.26 9.26 -12.36
C SER A 4 3.40 8.89 -11.15
N ILE A 5 3.26 9.81 -10.20
CA ILE A 5 2.38 9.61 -9.05
C ILE A 5 1.19 10.55 -9.22
N LYS A 6 0.00 9.96 -9.29
CA LYS A 6 -1.25 10.72 -9.42
C LYS A 6 -1.96 10.74 -8.08
N LEU A 7 -2.36 11.93 -7.64
CA LEU A 7 -3.01 12.11 -6.35
C LEU A 7 -4.45 12.56 -6.55
N PHE A 8 -5.38 11.83 -5.96
CA PHE A 8 -6.80 12.19 -5.93
C PHE A 8 -7.20 12.37 -4.46
N LEU A 9 -7.12 13.62 -4.01
CA LEU A 9 -7.33 13.96 -2.60
C LEU A 9 -8.69 14.61 -2.41
N LEU A 10 -9.15 14.65 -1.15
CA LEU A 10 -10.38 15.33 -0.79
C LEU A 10 -10.21 16.84 -0.95
N SER A 11 -11.29 17.53 -1.37
CA SER A 11 -11.27 18.97 -1.55
C SER A 11 -11.30 19.74 -0.23
N GLU A 12 -11.74 19.10 0.85
CA GLU A 12 -11.79 19.70 2.18
C GLU A 12 -10.79 19.03 3.11
N GLN A 13 -10.36 19.77 4.13
CA GLN A 13 -9.46 19.25 5.14
C GLN A 13 -10.26 18.40 6.13
N ILE A 14 -9.80 17.16 6.34
CA ILE A 14 -10.43 16.23 7.28
C ILE A 14 -9.36 15.73 8.24
N ASN A 15 -9.67 15.82 9.53
CA ASN A 15 -8.81 15.29 10.58
C ASN A 15 -9.13 13.83 10.86
N VAL A 16 -8.12 13.05 11.20
CA VAL A 16 -8.26 11.63 11.52
C VAL A 16 -7.66 11.32 12.87
N MET A 17 -8.14 10.24 13.49
CA MET A 17 -7.59 9.70 14.71
C MET A 17 -6.46 8.74 14.36
N ALA A 18 -5.22 9.23 14.41
CA ALA A 18 -4.09 8.41 14.02
C ALA A 18 -2.77 8.96 14.56
N ASP A 19 -1.78 8.08 14.73
CA ASP A 19 -0.42 8.47 15.01
C ASP A 19 0.23 8.94 13.71
N ARG A 20 0.51 10.22 13.62
CA ARG A 20 1.02 10.86 12.40
C ARG A 20 2.26 10.16 11.84
N ARG A 21 3.25 9.88 12.70
CA ARG A 21 4.51 9.28 12.26
C ARG A 21 4.30 7.84 11.76
N LYS A 22 3.43 7.11 12.44
CA LYS A 22 3.13 5.74 12.05
C LYS A 22 2.40 5.68 10.71
N ILE A 23 1.46 6.57 10.47
CA ILE A 23 0.74 6.62 9.19
C ILE A 23 1.66 7.09 8.07
N GLN A 24 2.58 8.02 8.34
CA GLN A 24 3.60 8.39 7.36
C GLN A 24 4.46 7.19 6.97
N GLN A 25 4.82 6.34 7.94
CA GLN A 25 5.57 5.12 7.66
C GLN A 25 4.76 4.13 6.79
N VAL A 26 3.46 4.00 7.07
CA VAL A 26 2.57 3.16 6.24
C VAL A 26 2.60 3.64 4.79
N LEU A 27 2.38 4.93 4.57
CA LEU A 27 2.37 5.51 3.22
C LEU A 27 3.72 5.33 2.54
N TYR A 28 4.81 5.60 3.25
CA TYR A 28 6.15 5.41 2.70
C TYR A 28 6.36 3.97 2.26
N ASN A 29 6.02 3.00 3.11
CA ASN A 29 6.22 1.60 2.80
C ASN A 29 5.37 1.13 1.62
N LEU A 30 4.11 1.58 1.53
CA LEU A 30 3.25 1.22 0.42
C LEU A 30 3.72 1.86 -0.90
N LEU A 31 4.15 3.12 -0.86
CA LEU A 31 4.67 3.79 -2.05
C LEU A 31 6.00 3.19 -2.50
N ASP A 32 6.90 2.91 -1.55
CA ASP A 32 8.18 2.28 -1.87
C ASP A 32 7.97 0.93 -2.55
N ASN A 33 7.05 0.13 -2.01
CA ASN A 33 6.69 -1.16 -2.60
C ASN A 33 6.13 -1.00 -4.01
N ALA A 34 5.22 -0.04 -4.19
CA ALA A 34 4.62 0.23 -5.50
C ALA A 34 5.66 0.67 -6.53
N ILE A 35 6.60 1.52 -6.13
CA ILE A 35 7.67 1.99 -7.02
C ILE A 35 8.58 0.83 -7.42
N LYS A 36 8.96 -0.02 -6.47
CA LYS A 36 9.87 -1.14 -6.75
C LYS A 36 9.32 -2.11 -7.78
N PHE A 37 8.02 -2.36 -7.75
CA PHE A 37 7.41 -3.38 -8.61
C PHE A 37 6.66 -2.82 -9.82
N SER A 38 6.69 -1.51 -10.01
CA SER A 38 6.11 -0.87 -11.20
C SER A 38 7.07 -0.90 -12.37
N GLU A 39 6.49 -0.95 -13.58
CA GLU A 39 7.27 -0.81 -14.81
C GLU A 39 7.64 0.65 -15.05
N ASN A 40 8.70 0.89 -15.86
CA ASN A 40 9.04 2.24 -16.28
C ASN A 40 7.87 2.88 -17.03
N ASP A 41 7.76 4.19 -16.89
CA ASP A 41 6.76 5.00 -17.60
C ASP A 41 5.32 4.64 -17.23
N SER A 42 5.14 3.93 -16.11
CA SER A 42 3.82 3.65 -15.57
C SER A 42 3.44 4.71 -14.53
N SER A 43 2.28 4.54 -13.91
CA SER A 43 1.81 5.46 -12.88
C SER A 43 1.37 4.71 -11.63
N ILE A 44 1.49 5.41 -10.49
CA ILE A 44 0.94 4.99 -9.20
C ILE A 44 -0.14 5.99 -8.85
N THR A 45 -1.30 5.49 -8.43
CA THR A 45 -2.42 6.34 -8.03
C THR A 45 -2.61 6.24 -6.52
N VAL A 46 -2.63 7.40 -5.86
CA VAL A 46 -2.99 7.52 -4.44
C VAL A 46 -4.32 8.24 -4.38
N GLU A 47 -5.31 7.59 -3.80
CA GLU A 47 -6.66 8.14 -3.72
C GLU A 47 -7.16 8.13 -2.29
N VAL A 48 -7.77 9.25 -1.85
CA VAL A 48 -8.40 9.37 -0.55
C VAL A 48 -9.89 9.59 -0.75
N THR A 49 -10.69 8.71 -0.16
CA THR A 49 -12.15 8.81 -0.22
C THR A 49 -12.73 8.76 1.18
N THR A 50 -13.98 9.19 1.31
CA THR A 50 -14.69 9.12 2.59
C THR A 50 -15.96 8.29 2.45
N LYS A 51 -16.29 7.57 3.51
CA LYS A 51 -17.56 6.85 3.61
C LYS A 51 -17.94 6.77 5.08
N ASN A 52 -19.08 7.37 5.44
CA ASN A 52 -19.53 7.46 6.83
C ASN A 52 -18.46 8.18 7.68
N ASP A 53 -18.04 7.57 8.78
CA ASP A 53 -17.04 8.16 9.68
C ASP A 53 -15.61 7.69 9.38
N LYS A 54 -15.40 7.09 8.22
CA LYS A 54 -14.10 6.55 7.84
C LYS A 54 -13.52 7.24 6.62
N ILE A 55 -12.20 7.29 6.59
CA ILE A 55 -11.43 7.68 5.42
C ILE A 55 -10.74 6.45 4.89
N PHE A 56 -10.76 6.27 3.57
CA PHE A 56 -10.07 5.18 2.90
C PHE A 56 -8.95 5.74 2.05
N VAL A 57 -7.75 5.17 2.23
CA VAL A 57 -6.57 5.55 1.46
C VAL A 57 -6.17 4.37 0.60
N SER A 58 -6.07 4.61 -0.71
CA SER A 58 -5.72 3.59 -1.69
C SER A 58 -4.38 3.95 -2.34
N VAL A 59 -3.50 2.96 -2.46
CA VAL A 59 -2.25 3.07 -3.21
C VAL A 59 -2.27 1.97 -4.27
N LYS A 60 -2.38 2.36 -5.54
CA LYS A 60 -2.54 1.43 -6.65
C LYS A 60 -1.39 1.56 -7.64
N ASP A 61 -0.79 0.43 -8.00
CA ASP A 61 0.24 0.37 -9.02
C ASP A 61 -0.18 -0.47 -10.21
N HIS A 62 0.59 -0.39 -11.29
CA HIS A 62 0.42 -1.19 -12.50
C HIS A 62 1.67 -2.06 -12.70
N GLY A 63 2.09 -2.73 -11.64
CA GLY A 63 3.28 -3.56 -11.64
C GLY A 63 3.01 -5.02 -11.88
N ILE A 64 3.88 -5.86 -11.34
CA ILE A 64 3.86 -7.30 -11.57
C ILE A 64 2.66 -8.02 -10.95
N GLY A 65 2.02 -7.41 -9.97
CA GLY A 65 0.93 -8.04 -9.24
C GLY A 65 1.39 -9.16 -8.33
N ILE A 66 0.42 -9.80 -7.67
CA ILE A 66 0.65 -10.87 -6.71
C ILE A 66 -0.28 -12.03 -7.08
N SER A 67 0.26 -13.25 -7.13
CA SER A 67 -0.54 -14.43 -7.43
C SER A 67 -1.50 -14.76 -6.30
N ARG A 68 -2.58 -15.49 -6.63
CA ARG A 68 -3.58 -15.90 -5.64
C ARG A 68 -2.99 -16.77 -4.53
N LYS A 69 -2.03 -17.61 -4.85
CA LYS A 69 -1.43 -18.50 -3.85
C LYS A 69 -0.51 -17.76 -2.88
N GLU A 70 -0.05 -16.56 -3.24
CA GLU A 70 0.84 -15.77 -2.40
C GLU A 70 0.16 -14.63 -1.66
N ILE A 71 -1.06 -14.24 -2.09
CA ILE A 71 -1.72 -13.02 -1.60
C ILE A 71 -1.90 -12.97 -0.08
N ASN A 72 -2.12 -14.10 0.56
CA ASN A 72 -2.30 -14.15 2.01
C ASN A 72 -0.98 -14.23 2.78
N LYS A 73 0.11 -14.47 2.07
CA LYS A 73 1.45 -14.63 2.69
C LYS A 73 2.26 -13.35 2.70
N ILE A 74 1.84 -12.33 1.93
CA ILE A 74 2.61 -11.08 1.78
C ILE A 74 2.77 -10.32 3.11
N TRP A 75 1.90 -10.59 4.08
CA TRP A 75 1.94 -9.92 5.39
C TRP A 75 2.93 -10.57 6.37
N GLU A 76 3.45 -11.75 6.03
CA GLU A 76 4.41 -12.45 6.88
C GLU A 76 5.76 -11.75 6.86
N ARG A 77 6.43 -11.73 8.02
CA ARG A 77 7.78 -11.15 8.11
C ARG A 77 8.75 -11.91 7.21
N PHE A 78 9.61 -11.17 6.54
CA PHE A 78 10.65 -11.68 5.66
C PHE A 78 10.11 -12.40 4.42
N TYR A 79 8.79 -12.39 4.22
CA TYR A 79 8.21 -13.00 3.03
C TYR A 79 8.44 -12.13 1.81
N LYS A 80 8.88 -12.75 0.72
CA LYS A 80 8.96 -12.12 -0.59
C LYS A 80 8.34 -13.07 -1.59
N THR A 81 7.58 -12.53 -2.54
CA THR A 81 7.02 -13.34 -3.62
C THR A 81 8.15 -13.81 -4.55
N ASP A 82 7.92 -14.89 -5.29
CA ASP A 82 8.92 -15.40 -6.22
C ASP A 82 9.35 -14.35 -7.26
N LEU A 83 8.40 -13.54 -7.73
CA LEU A 83 8.70 -12.47 -8.68
C LEU A 83 9.44 -11.31 -8.02
N SER A 84 9.09 -10.97 -6.78
CA SER A 84 9.72 -9.84 -6.09
C SER A 84 11.14 -10.12 -5.65
N ARG A 85 11.49 -11.38 -5.42
CA ARG A 85 12.86 -11.76 -5.02
C ARG A 85 13.90 -11.33 -6.04
N GLY A 86 13.54 -11.37 -7.34
CA GLY A 86 14.45 -10.93 -8.39
C GLY A 86 14.55 -9.42 -8.52
N LYS A 87 13.49 -8.68 -8.16
CA LYS A 87 13.45 -7.22 -8.29
C LYS A 87 13.93 -6.49 -7.04
N ASP A 88 13.76 -7.09 -5.87
CA ASP A 88 14.10 -6.45 -4.60
C ASP A 88 15.08 -7.31 -3.82
N LYS A 89 16.31 -7.36 -4.31
CA LYS A 89 17.37 -8.14 -3.67
C LYS A 89 17.81 -7.57 -2.33
N LYS A 90 17.64 -6.26 -2.13
CA LYS A 90 18.06 -5.55 -0.93
C LYS A 90 16.95 -5.42 0.12
N GLY A 91 15.71 -5.71 -0.26
CA GLY A 91 14.59 -5.61 0.65
C GLY A 91 14.62 -6.69 1.72
N THR A 92 14.12 -6.36 2.89
CA THR A 92 14.10 -7.28 4.04
C THR A 92 12.86 -8.15 4.11
N GLY A 93 11.81 -7.80 3.36
CA GLY A 93 10.50 -8.46 3.48
C GLY A 93 9.72 -8.03 4.71
N LEU A 94 10.11 -6.91 5.36
CA LEU A 94 9.44 -6.42 6.56
C LEU A 94 8.40 -5.33 6.30
N GLY A 95 8.48 -4.65 5.15
CA GLY A 95 7.66 -3.47 4.90
C GLY A 95 6.16 -3.69 5.07
N LEU A 96 5.62 -4.76 4.47
CA LEU A 96 4.18 -5.03 4.54
C LEU A 96 3.75 -5.56 5.90
N SER A 97 4.59 -6.33 6.59
CA SER A 97 4.26 -6.79 7.93
C SER A 97 4.16 -5.61 8.91
N ILE A 98 5.06 -4.64 8.76
CA ILE A 98 5.04 -3.42 9.57
C ILE A 98 3.78 -2.60 9.28
N VAL A 99 3.41 -2.46 8.00
CA VAL A 99 2.19 -1.76 7.60
C VAL A 99 0.98 -2.38 8.29
N LYS A 100 0.85 -3.69 8.23
CA LYS A 100 -0.28 -4.37 8.84
C LYS A 100 -0.30 -4.20 10.36
N GLU A 101 0.85 -4.30 11.02
CA GLU A 101 0.95 -4.07 12.46
C GLU A 101 0.48 -2.68 12.85
N ILE A 102 0.91 -1.65 12.11
CA ILE A 102 0.52 -0.27 12.39
C ILE A 102 -0.98 -0.08 12.24
N ILE A 103 -1.55 -0.56 11.14
CA ILE A 103 -2.98 -0.39 10.87
C ILE A 103 -3.81 -1.14 11.91
N GLN A 104 -3.42 -2.34 12.29
CA GLN A 104 -4.10 -3.11 13.33
C GLN A 104 -4.00 -2.42 14.70
N ALA A 105 -2.86 -1.81 15.01
CA ALA A 105 -2.69 -1.06 16.25
C ALA A 105 -3.60 0.18 16.35
N HIS A 106 -4.10 0.65 15.21
CA HIS A 106 -5.09 1.72 15.14
C HIS A 106 -6.53 1.21 15.15
N ASP A 107 -6.72 -0.11 15.34
CA ASP A 107 -8.04 -0.78 15.24
C ASP A 107 -8.68 -0.55 13.87
N GLU A 108 -7.86 -0.49 12.83
CA GLU A 108 -8.29 -0.29 11.46
C GLU A 108 -7.95 -1.50 10.60
N HIS A 109 -8.32 -1.43 9.33
CA HIS A 109 -8.17 -2.55 8.42
C HIS A 109 -7.37 -2.15 7.20
N ILE A 110 -6.61 -3.11 6.67
CA ILE A 110 -5.94 -2.96 5.37
C ILE A 110 -6.27 -4.17 4.52
N ASN A 111 -6.58 -3.92 3.26
CA ASN A 111 -6.87 -4.96 2.28
C ASN A 111 -5.97 -4.81 1.07
N VAL A 112 -5.79 -5.91 0.35
CA VAL A 112 -5.04 -5.94 -0.89
C VAL A 112 -5.90 -6.55 -1.99
N ILE A 113 -5.89 -5.91 -3.16
CA ILE A 113 -6.52 -6.42 -4.36
C ILE A 113 -5.42 -6.47 -5.41
N SER A 114 -5.18 -7.64 -5.99
CA SER A 114 -4.09 -7.78 -6.95
C SER A 114 -4.44 -8.78 -8.04
N THR A 115 -3.94 -8.50 -9.24
CA THR A 115 -4.01 -9.40 -10.38
C THR A 115 -2.61 -9.53 -10.94
N GLU A 116 -2.10 -10.76 -10.98
CA GLU A 116 -0.77 -11.03 -11.49
C GLU A 116 -0.65 -10.54 -12.94
N GLY A 117 0.43 -9.81 -13.21
CA GLY A 117 0.67 -9.21 -14.53
C GLY A 117 -0.06 -7.90 -14.78
N VAL A 118 -0.92 -7.46 -13.86
CA VAL A 118 -1.73 -6.23 -14.02
C VAL A 118 -1.35 -5.17 -12.99
N GLY A 119 -1.33 -5.53 -11.71
CA GLY A 119 -0.98 -4.58 -10.66
C GLY A 119 -1.58 -4.93 -9.31
N THR A 120 -1.34 -4.03 -8.35
CA THR A 120 -1.74 -4.23 -6.95
C THR A 120 -2.31 -2.94 -6.38
N GLU A 121 -3.36 -3.08 -5.59
CA GLU A 121 -3.95 -1.98 -4.85
C GLU A 121 -4.03 -2.33 -3.37
N PHE A 122 -3.45 -1.48 -2.52
CA PHE A 122 -3.60 -1.57 -1.06
C PHE A 122 -4.56 -0.47 -0.61
N ILE A 123 -5.53 -0.84 0.22
CA ILE A 123 -6.54 0.10 0.73
C ILE A 123 -6.58 -0.03 2.24
N PHE A 124 -6.37 1.06 2.96
CA PHE A 124 -6.52 1.05 4.42
C PHE A 124 -7.48 2.14 4.87
N SER A 125 -8.05 1.93 6.06
CA SER A 125 -9.02 2.84 6.64
C SER A 125 -8.44 3.59 7.83
N LEU A 126 -8.97 4.78 8.08
CA LEU A 126 -8.72 5.56 9.28
C LEU A 126 -10.04 6.16 9.75
N SER A 127 -10.19 6.34 11.05
CA SER A 127 -11.38 6.97 11.62
C SER A 127 -11.25 8.49 11.56
N LYS A 128 -12.34 9.18 11.23
CA LYS A 128 -12.39 10.64 11.33
C LYS A 128 -12.33 11.06 12.80
N ALA A 129 -11.64 12.16 13.02
CA ALA A 129 -11.56 12.74 14.36
C ALA A 129 -12.87 13.46 14.73
#